data_f376bed049e2503483596b9b081a704d
#
_entry.id   f376bed049e2503483596b9b081a704d
#
_cell.length_a   1.000
_cell.length_b   1.000
_cell.length_c   1.000
_cell.angle_alpha   90.00
_cell.angle_beta   90.00
_cell.angle_gamma   90.00
#
_symmetry.space_group_name_H-M   'P 1'
#
loop_
_entity.id
_entity.type
_entity.pdbx_description
1 polymer ?
#
loop_
_entity_poly.entity_id
_entity_poly.type
_entity_poly.pdbx_seq_one_letter_code
_entity_poly.pdbx_strand_id
1 'polypeptide(L)'
;MDTATHIVMGVGLTALATQDPVMAESFAATATTLIAGSLIPDGDTVLKLKDNATYISHHRGITHSLPFTILWPILITFFIFVIFSQTNPLHVWLWAQLAVFLHVFVDIFNSYGTQALRPITNKWIQLSVINTFDPIIFIILSTGVLLWILGIHPYIVFFPIILILIGYYIVRFKMQAAIRKQALQKIEQSHTPVKVFVAPTIKFHVWRVAI
;
A
#
# COMPACT_ATOMS: atom_id res chain seq x y z
N MET A 1 1.23 -1.46 4.06
CA MET A 1 2.60 -0.98 4.40
C MET A 1 2.51 -0.22 5.72
N ASP A 2 3.52 0.53 6.13
CA ASP A 2 3.41 1.45 7.27
C ASP A 2 2.81 2.79 6.84
N THR A 3 2.30 3.55 7.80
CA THR A 3 1.63 4.84 7.57
C THR A 3 2.54 5.87 6.87
N ALA A 4 3.85 5.91 7.21
CA ALA A 4 4.76 6.88 6.61
C ALA A 4 4.96 6.57 5.11
N THR A 5 5.09 5.30 4.73
CA THR A 5 5.20 4.90 3.33
C THR A 5 3.92 5.22 2.54
N HIS A 6 2.73 5.02 3.15
CA HIS A 6 1.46 5.41 2.52
C HIS A 6 1.33 6.93 2.33
N ILE A 7 1.83 7.74 3.30
CA ILE A 7 1.87 9.21 3.13
C ILE A 7 2.76 9.58 1.93
N VAL A 8 3.99 9.06 1.88
CA VAL A 8 4.93 9.36 0.78
C VAL A 8 4.36 8.90 -0.57
N MET A 9 3.68 7.75 -0.60
CA MET A 9 2.96 7.29 -1.79
C MET A 9 1.85 8.28 -2.19
N GLY A 10 1.05 8.76 -1.26
CA GLY A 10 0.00 9.77 -1.51
C GLY A 10 0.57 11.09 -2.04
N VAL A 11 1.70 11.54 -1.52
CA VAL A 11 2.41 12.73 -2.03
C VAL A 11 2.95 12.49 -3.44
N GLY A 12 3.51 11.30 -3.72
CA GLY A 12 3.95 10.93 -5.07
C GLY A 12 2.80 10.86 -6.08
N LEU A 13 1.64 10.34 -5.66
CA LEU A 13 0.42 10.37 -6.47
C LEU A 13 -0.08 11.80 -6.71
N THR A 14 0.06 12.69 -5.72
CA THR A 14 -0.26 14.12 -5.89
C THR A 14 0.60 14.73 -7.00
N ALA A 15 1.90 14.43 -7.01
CA ALA A 15 2.78 14.90 -8.08
C ALA A 15 2.31 14.44 -9.47
N LEU A 16 1.88 13.19 -9.60
CA LEU A 16 1.34 12.67 -10.85
C LEU A 16 0.00 13.32 -11.21
N ALA A 17 -0.88 13.53 -10.23
CA ALA A 17 -2.19 14.12 -10.44
C ALA A 17 -2.12 15.61 -10.84
N THR A 18 -1.04 16.33 -10.53
CA THR A 18 -0.84 17.69 -11.06
C THR A 18 -0.64 17.73 -12.58
N GLN A 19 -0.47 16.58 -13.24
CA GLN A 19 -0.42 16.47 -14.69
C GLN A 19 -1.81 16.28 -15.33
N ASP A 20 -2.83 16.02 -14.53
CA ASP A 20 -4.23 16.11 -14.93
C ASP A 20 -4.65 17.58 -14.86
N PRO A 21 -5.02 18.21 -16.01
CA PRO A 21 -5.36 19.64 -16.04
C PRO A 21 -6.45 20.03 -15.05
N VAL A 22 -7.41 19.14 -14.83
CA VAL A 22 -8.54 19.39 -13.90
C VAL A 22 -8.09 19.33 -12.44
N MET A 23 -7.24 18.37 -12.09
CA MET A 23 -6.70 18.26 -10.74
C MET A 23 -5.66 19.35 -10.44
N ALA A 24 -4.97 19.86 -11.46
CA ALA A 24 -4.00 20.93 -11.33
C ALA A 24 -4.62 22.28 -10.92
N GLU A 25 -5.93 22.49 -11.17
CA GLU A 25 -6.64 23.73 -10.82
C GLU A 25 -6.65 24.03 -9.31
N SER A 26 -6.61 22.95 -8.48
CA SER A 26 -6.57 23.10 -7.02
C SER A 26 -5.57 22.10 -6.40
N PHE A 27 -4.34 22.55 -6.20
CA PHE A 27 -3.31 21.72 -5.54
C PHE A 27 -3.74 21.23 -4.16
N ALA A 28 -4.42 22.08 -3.37
CA ALA A 28 -4.88 21.72 -2.03
C ALA A 28 -5.92 20.58 -2.08
N ALA A 29 -6.91 20.66 -2.99
CA ALA A 29 -7.90 19.61 -3.17
C ALA A 29 -7.24 18.31 -3.64
N THR A 30 -6.33 18.39 -4.60
CA THR A 30 -5.57 17.26 -5.15
C THR A 30 -4.73 16.56 -4.09
N ALA A 31 -3.92 17.32 -3.33
CA ALA A 31 -3.09 16.77 -2.27
C ALA A 31 -3.95 16.13 -1.17
N THR A 32 -5.03 16.80 -0.74
CA THR A 32 -5.95 16.26 0.27
C THR A 32 -6.59 14.97 -0.21
N THR A 33 -7.07 14.91 -1.46
CA THR A 33 -7.67 13.71 -2.07
C THR A 33 -6.73 12.52 -1.99
N LEU A 34 -5.49 12.69 -2.43
CA LEU A 34 -4.56 11.58 -2.62
C LEU A 34 -3.90 11.13 -1.33
N ILE A 35 -3.60 12.06 -0.42
CA ILE A 35 -3.11 11.73 0.91
C ILE A 35 -4.23 11.04 1.71
N ALA A 36 -5.45 11.57 1.69
CA ALA A 36 -6.60 10.93 2.34
C ALA A 36 -6.86 9.53 1.78
N GLY A 37 -6.88 9.36 0.45
CA GLY A 37 -7.07 8.06 -0.19
C GLY A 37 -5.98 7.04 0.14
N SER A 38 -4.76 7.52 0.34
CA SER A 38 -3.63 6.67 0.75
C SER A 38 -3.62 6.32 2.25
N LEU A 39 -4.47 6.94 3.08
CA LEU A 39 -4.49 6.73 4.54
C LEU A 39 -5.80 6.18 5.07
N ILE A 40 -6.92 6.50 4.43
CA ILE A 40 -8.26 6.23 4.99
C ILE A 40 -8.56 4.74 5.21
N PRO A 41 -8.02 3.77 4.42
CA PRO A 41 -8.23 2.35 4.71
C PRO A 41 -7.65 1.95 6.08
N ASP A 42 -6.57 2.60 6.53
CA ASP A 42 -5.96 2.39 7.85
C ASP A 42 -6.67 3.20 8.98
N GLY A 43 -7.82 3.81 8.70
CA GLY A 43 -8.63 4.55 9.67
C GLY A 43 -9.11 3.69 10.85
N ASP A 44 -9.11 2.36 10.71
CA ASP A 44 -9.34 1.40 11.79
C ASP A 44 -8.27 1.47 12.91
N THR A 45 -7.18 2.20 12.70
CA THR A 45 -6.18 2.53 13.73
C THR A 45 -6.81 3.21 14.95
N VAL A 46 -7.96 3.86 14.79
CA VAL A 46 -8.75 4.41 15.90
C VAL A 46 -9.16 3.34 16.93
N LEU A 47 -9.26 2.07 16.52
CA LEU A 47 -9.56 0.96 17.43
C LEU A 47 -8.47 0.73 18.51
N LYS A 48 -7.25 1.25 18.31
CA LYS A 48 -6.21 1.27 19.35
C LYS A 48 -6.64 2.05 20.60
N LEU A 49 -7.54 3.02 20.44
CA LEU A 49 -8.09 3.77 21.56
C LEU A 49 -8.93 2.88 22.50
N LYS A 50 -9.48 1.79 21.98
CA LYS A 50 -10.20 0.79 22.80
C LYS A 50 -9.21 -0.18 23.43
N ASP A 51 -8.50 -0.95 22.64
CA ASP A 51 -7.43 -1.85 23.06
C ASP A 51 -6.65 -2.40 21.83
N ASN A 52 -5.43 -2.86 22.08
CA ASN A 52 -4.56 -3.41 21.04
C ASN A 52 -5.06 -4.72 20.44
N ALA A 53 -5.77 -5.56 21.22
CA ALA A 53 -6.27 -6.85 20.75
C ALA A 53 -7.41 -6.65 19.74
N THR A 54 -8.35 -5.76 20.05
CA THR A 54 -9.42 -5.35 19.12
C THR A 54 -8.85 -4.74 17.85
N TYR A 55 -7.84 -3.86 17.96
CA TYR A 55 -7.17 -3.31 16.79
C TYR A 55 -6.57 -4.42 15.91
N ILE A 56 -5.72 -5.28 16.48
CA ILE A 56 -5.03 -6.33 15.71
C ILE A 56 -6.01 -7.30 15.03
N SER A 57 -7.12 -7.62 15.70
CA SER A 57 -8.11 -8.56 15.17
C SER A 57 -8.97 -8.00 14.03
N HIS A 58 -9.11 -6.68 13.93
CA HIS A 58 -9.95 -6.02 12.93
C HIS A 58 -9.15 -5.25 11.87
N HIS A 59 -7.90 -4.87 12.20
CA HIS A 59 -7.03 -4.11 11.31
C HIS A 59 -6.86 -4.82 9.96
N ARG A 60 -7.08 -4.07 8.88
CA ARG A 60 -7.04 -4.55 7.49
C ARG A 60 -8.11 -5.61 7.15
N GLY A 61 -9.17 -5.67 7.94
CA GLY A 61 -10.33 -6.52 7.68
C GLY A 61 -11.36 -5.82 6.79
N ILE A 62 -12.41 -5.27 7.41
CA ILE A 62 -13.53 -4.64 6.70
C ILE A 62 -13.07 -3.40 5.90
N THR A 63 -12.25 -2.54 6.50
CA THR A 63 -11.79 -1.27 5.90
C THR A 63 -11.01 -1.44 4.60
N HIS A 64 -10.41 -2.62 4.39
CA HIS A 64 -9.65 -2.98 3.18
C HIS A 64 -10.45 -3.88 2.22
N SER A 65 -11.72 -4.15 2.50
CA SER A 65 -12.56 -5.04 1.69
C SER A 65 -13.06 -4.37 0.41
N LEU A 66 -13.49 -5.17 -0.59
CA LEU A 66 -14.03 -4.68 -1.86
C LEU A 66 -15.11 -3.58 -1.70
N PRO A 67 -16.13 -3.71 -0.83
CA PRO A 67 -17.10 -2.64 -0.65
C PRO A 67 -16.47 -1.33 -0.17
N PHE A 68 -15.49 -1.41 0.73
CA PHE A 68 -14.83 -0.23 1.28
C PHE A 68 -13.84 0.40 0.30
N THR A 69 -13.20 -0.37 -0.59
CA THR A 69 -12.37 0.19 -1.67
C THR A 69 -13.20 1.02 -2.67
N ILE A 70 -14.52 0.83 -2.71
CA ILE A 70 -15.46 1.63 -3.51
C ILE A 70 -16.04 2.77 -2.66
N LEU A 71 -16.40 2.50 -1.41
CA LEU A 71 -17.04 3.46 -0.52
C LEU A 71 -16.10 4.63 -0.14
N TRP A 72 -14.83 4.33 0.19
CA TRP A 72 -13.88 5.36 0.58
C TRP A 72 -13.68 6.46 -0.47
N PRO A 73 -13.48 6.15 -1.76
CA PRO A 73 -13.37 7.17 -2.80
C PRO A 73 -14.63 8.03 -2.93
N ILE A 74 -15.83 7.46 -2.76
CA ILE A 74 -17.10 8.20 -2.79
C ILE A 74 -17.14 9.19 -1.63
N LEU A 75 -16.80 8.76 -0.41
CA LEU A 75 -16.79 9.63 0.76
C LEU A 75 -15.74 10.75 0.63
N ILE A 76 -14.53 10.41 0.17
CA ILE A 76 -13.48 11.40 -0.08
C ILE A 76 -14.00 12.43 -1.09
N THR A 77 -14.56 12.00 -2.21
CA THR A 77 -15.08 12.90 -3.25
C THR A 77 -16.16 13.82 -2.71
N PHE A 78 -17.09 13.28 -1.92
CA PHE A 78 -18.14 14.09 -1.28
C PHE A 78 -17.53 15.18 -0.38
N PHE A 79 -16.62 14.84 0.52
CA PHE A 79 -16.01 15.82 1.43
C PHE A 79 -15.13 16.83 0.68
N ILE A 80 -14.36 16.39 -0.32
CA ILE A 80 -13.56 17.29 -1.15
C ILE A 80 -14.45 18.28 -1.89
N PHE A 81 -15.57 17.84 -2.49
CA PHE A 81 -16.50 18.71 -3.17
C PHE A 81 -17.19 19.72 -2.23
N VAL A 82 -17.49 19.30 -1.00
CA VAL A 82 -18.07 20.22 0.02
C VAL A 82 -17.06 21.30 0.43
N ILE A 83 -15.78 20.94 0.59
CA ILE A 83 -14.73 21.88 1.04
C ILE A 83 -14.20 22.73 -0.14
N PHE A 84 -14.04 22.12 -1.31
CA PHE A 84 -13.47 22.71 -2.52
C PHE A 84 -14.52 22.65 -3.65
N SER A 85 -15.58 23.45 -3.55
CA SER A 85 -16.78 23.41 -4.42
C SER A 85 -16.52 23.60 -5.92
N GLN A 86 -15.34 24.08 -6.31
CA GLN A 86 -14.95 24.28 -7.71
C GLN A 86 -14.29 23.03 -8.34
N THR A 87 -14.11 21.94 -7.56
CA THR A 87 -13.45 20.72 -8.08
C THR A 87 -14.41 19.91 -8.94
N ASN A 88 -13.86 19.20 -9.93
CA ASN A 88 -14.64 18.23 -10.72
C ASN A 88 -14.75 16.90 -9.96
N PRO A 89 -15.96 16.49 -9.53
CA PRO A 89 -16.13 15.29 -8.71
C PRO A 89 -15.66 13.99 -9.39
N LEU A 90 -15.77 13.91 -10.72
CA LEU A 90 -15.34 12.70 -11.45
C LEU A 90 -13.82 12.50 -11.38
N HIS A 91 -13.03 13.57 -11.61
CA HIS A 91 -11.58 13.50 -11.52
C HIS A 91 -11.12 13.22 -10.09
N VAL A 92 -11.72 13.89 -9.10
CA VAL A 92 -11.46 13.62 -7.68
C VAL A 92 -11.75 12.17 -7.34
N TRP A 93 -12.87 11.61 -7.79
CA TRP A 93 -13.24 10.22 -7.55
C TRP A 93 -12.26 9.25 -8.19
N LEU A 94 -11.86 9.46 -9.46
CA LEU A 94 -10.92 8.59 -10.16
C LEU A 94 -9.57 8.53 -9.44
N TRP A 95 -9.05 9.69 -9.03
CA TRP A 95 -7.77 9.77 -8.32
C TRP A 95 -7.86 9.22 -6.89
N ALA A 96 -8.97 9.47 -6.18
CA ALA A 96 -9.23 8.86 -4.88
C ALA A 96 -9.32 7.33 -4.99
N GLN A 97 -10.01 6.81 -6.04
CA GLN A 97 -10.13 5.38 -6.30
C GLN A 97 -8.75 4.75 -6.55
N LEU A 98 -7.90 5.41 -7.33
CA LEU A 98 -6.53 4.95 -7.56
C LEU A 98 -5.72 4.89 -6.26
N ALA A 99 -5.80 5.94 -5.43
CA ALA A 99 -5.06 6.01 -4.16
C ALA A 99 -5.50 4.92 -3.17
N VAL A 100 -6.82 4.74 -2.97
CA VAL A 100 -7.39 3.70 -2.11
C VAL A 100 -7.06 2.30 -2.63
N PHE A 101 -7.18 2.08 -3.95
CA PHE A 101 -6.83 0.81 -4.56
C PHE A 101 -5.35 0.46 -4.35
N LEU A 102 -4.45 1.40 -4.61
CA LEU A 102 -3.01 1.20 -4.42
C LEU A 102 -2.66 0.94 -2.96
N HIS A 103 -3.30 1.64 -2.00
CA HIS A 103 -3.13 1.37 -0.57
C HIS A 103 -3.40 -0.10 -0.25
N VAL A 104 -4.61 -0.59 -0.58
CA VAL A 104 -5.01 -1.98 -0.30
C VAL A 104 -4.16 -2.98 -1.07
N PHE A 105 -3.83 -2.67 -2.33
CA PHE A 105 -3.03 -3.52 -3.20
C PHE A 105 -1.61 -3.73 -2.65
N VAL A 106 -0.90 -2.67 -2.24
CA VAL A 106 0.46 -2.82 -1.72
C VAL A 106 0.49 -3.51 -0.35
N ASP A 107 -0.61 -3.46 0.39
CA ASP A 107 -0.74 -4.13 1.68
C ASP A 107 -0.85 -5.66 1.60
N ILE A 108 -1.28 -6.19 0.46
CA ILE A 108 -1.28 -7.64 0.21
C ILE A 108 0.14 -8.23 0.23
N PHE A 109 1.16 -7.43 -0.11
CA PHE A 109 2.53 -7.93 -0.23
C PHE A 109 3.28 -8.04 1.10
N ASN A 110 2.76 -7.42 2.18
CA ASN A 110 3.39 -7.53 3.49
C ASN A 110 2.99 -8.81 4.24
N SER A 111 3.60 -9.02 5.42
CA SER A 111 3.40 -10.25 6.22
C SER A 111 2.09 -10.29 6.99
N TYR A 112 1.35 -9.18 7.08
CA TYR A 112 0.03 -9.17 7.71
C TYR A 112 -1.08 -9.45 6.69
N GLY A 113 -0.94 -8.95 5.47
CA GLY A 113 -1.96 -9.06 4.43
C GLY A 113 -3.22 -8.26 4.73
N THR A 114 -4.28 -8.54 3.99
CA THR A 114 -5.59 -7.91 4.11
C THR A 114 -6.71 -8.89 3.79
N GLN A 115 -7.95 -8.62 4.22
CA GLN A 115 -9.14 -9.31 3.74
C GLN A 115 -9.73 -8.63 2.47
N ALA A 116 -8.88 -8.27 1.51
CA ALA A 116 -9.25 -7.48 0.35
C ALA A 116 -10.41 -8.05 -0.47
N LEU A 117 -10.56 -9.37 -0.54
CA LEU A 117 -11.63 -10.01 -1.32
C LEU A 117 -12.95 -10.22 -0.56
N ARG A 118 -13.07 -9.71 0.67
CA ARG A 118 -14.34 -9.76 1.39
C ARG A 118 -15.40 -8.90 0.62
N PRO A 119 -16.67 -9.33 0.45
CA PRO A 119 -17.34 -10.46 1.08
C PRO A 119 -17.20 -11.80 0.33
N ILE A 120 -16.55 -11.86 -0.84
CA ILE A 120 -16.42 -13.09 -1.63
C ILE A 120 -15.74 -14.19 -0.81
N THR A 121 -14.71 -13.83 -0.06
CA THR A 121 -14.03 -14.74 0.89
C THR A 121 -13.51 -13.96 2.09
N ASN A 122 -13.56 -14.57 3.28
CA ASN A 122 -12.99 -14.02 4.50
C ASN A 122 -11.50 -14.40 4.69
N LYS A 123 -10.87 -15.01 3.69
CA LYS A 123 -9.45 -15.38 3.78
C LYS A 123 -8.57 -14.15 3.75
N TRP A 124 -7.52 -14.17 4.56
CA TRP A 124 -6.44 -13.20 4.49
C TRP A 124 -5.58 -13.46 3.28
N ILE A 125 -5.36 -12.42 2.48
CA ILE A 125 -4.45 -12.45 1.34
C ILE A 125 -3.16 -11.81 1.81
N GLN A 126 -2.10 -12.61 1.93
CA GLN A 126 -0.78 -12.15 2.32
C GLN A 126 0.28 -12.85 1.49
N LEU A 127 1.10 -12.08 0.81
CA LEU A 127 2.17 -12.61 -0.03
C LEU A 127 3.50 -12.68 0.71
N SER A 128 3.66 -11.92 1.79
CA SER A 128 4.83 -11.92 2.70
C SER A 128 6.16 -11.73 1.98
N VAL A 129 6.21 -10.87 0.97
CA VAL A 129 7.42 -10.59 0.18
C VAL A 129 8.16 -9.33 0.62
N ILE A 130 7.47 -8.38 1.27
CA ILE A 130 8.05 -7.17 1.86
C ILE A 130 7.72 -7.06 3.34
N ASN A 131 8.55 -6.34 4.09
CA ASN A 131 8.22 -5.99 5.47
C ASN A 131 7.16 -4.87 5.50
N THR A 132 6.44 -4.71 6.61
CA THR A 132 5.47 -3.64 6.81
C THR A 132 6.11 -2.27 6.59
N PHE A 133 7.27 -2.02 7.18
CA PHE A 133 8.16 -0.92 6.81
C PHE A 133 9.34 -1.49 6.00
N ASP A 134 9.41 -1.14 4.73
CA ASP A 134 10.52 -1.50 3.84
C ASP A 134 11.35 -0.23 3.54
N PRO A 135 12.58 -0.12 4.11
CA PRO A 135 13.39 1.08 3.96
C PRO A 135 13.74 1.40 2.50
N ILE A 136 13.88 0.37 1.65
CA ILE A 136 14.25 0.56 0.24
C ILE A 136 13.10 1.22 -0.50
N ILE A 137 11.86 0.71 -0.34
CA ILE A 137 10.67 1.30 -0.95
C ILE A 137 10.47 2.73 -0.44
N PHE A 138 10.60 2.94 0.89
CA PHE A 138 10.45 4.24 1.50
C PHE A 138 11.46 5.26 0.95
N ILE A 139 12.76 4.90 0.84
CA ILE A 139 13.81 5.76 0.30
C ILE A 139 13.55 6.08 -1.17
N ILE A 140 13.20 5.07 -2.00
CA ILE A 140 12.94 5.26 -3.43
C ILE A 140 11.78 6.25 -3.62
N LEU A 141 10.66 6.07 -2.93
CA LEU A 141 9.50 6.95 -3.04
C LEU A 141 9.82 8.36 -2.51
N SER A 142 10.51 8.46 -1.36
CA SER A 142 10.90 9.76 -0.78
C SER A 142 11.87 10.51 -1.68
N THR A 143 12.80 9.81 -2.33
CA THR A 143 13.69 10.42 -3.33
C THR A 143 12.89 10.97 -4.51
N GLY A 144 11.88 10.24 -4.98
CA GLY A 144 11.00 10.71 -6.03
C GLY A 144 10.26 11.98 -5.65
N VAL A 145 9.68 12.02 -4.45
CA VAL A 145 9.02 13.22 -3.93
C VAL A 145 10.00 14.39 -3.83
N LEU A 146 11.21 14.16 -3.34
CA LEU A 146 12.24 15.20 -3.25
C LEU A 146 12.62 15.76 -4.63
N LEU A 147 12.85 14.89 -5.61
CA LEU A 147 13.18 15.31 -6.99
C LEU A 147 12.04 16.13 -7.61
N TRP A 148 10.80 15.74 -7.37
CA TRP A 148 9.65 16.54 -7.80
C TRP A 148 9.61 17.92 -7.14
N ILE A 149 9.80 18.00 -5.82
CA ILE A 149 9.85 19.27 -5.09
C ILE A 149 10.98 20.18 -5.61
N LEU A 150 12.09 19.59 -6.05
CA LEU A 150 13.21 20.32 -6.70
C LEU A 150 12.88 20.74 -8.15
N GLY A 151 11.66 20.53 -8.65
CA GLY A 151 11.17 21.01 -9.93
C GLY A 151 11.35 20.03 -11.10
N ILE A 152 11.75 18.78 -10.86
CA ILE A 152 11.83 17.79 -11.93
C ILE A 152 10.40 17.32 -12.27
N HIS A 153 10.12 17.23 -13.58
CA HIS A 153 8.80 16.87 -14.07
C HIS A 153 8.33 15.50 -13.54
N PRO A 154 7.09 15.37 -13.01
CA PRO A 154 6.61 14.15 -12.36
C PRO A 154 6.78 12.86 -13.17
N TYR A 155 6.47 12.87 -14.46
CA TYR A 155 6.62 11.67 -15.30
C TYR A 155 8.08 11.22 -15.44
N ILE A 156 9.02 12.15 -15.49
CA ILE A 156 10.46 11.83 -15.57
C ILE A 156 10.92 11.15 -14.27
N VAL A 157 10.32 11.54 -13.14
CA VAL A 157 10.67 10.99 -11.83
C VAL A 157 9.94 9.67 -11.57
N PHE A 158 8.61 9.67 -11.65
CA PHE A 158 7.83 8.54 -11.13
C PHE A 158 7.72 7.37 -12.10
N PHE A 159 7.86 7.57 -13.42
CA PHE A 159 7.85 6.43 -14.35
C PHE A 159 9.05 5.48 -14.12
N PRO A 160 10.31 5.96 -14.04
CA PRO A 160 11.43 5.08 -13.65
C PRO A 160 11.25 4.47 -12.26
N ILE A 161 10.75 5.21 -11.28
CA ILE A 161 10.50 4.72 -9.92
C ILE A 161 9.53 3.53 -9.95
N ILE A 162 8.43 3.61 -10.69
CA ILE A 162 7.49 2.50 -10.83
C ILE A 162 8.18 1.26 -11.40
N LEU A 163 9.01 1.41 -12.44
CA LEU A 163 9.76 0.30 -13.03
C LEU A 163 10.77 -0.30 -12.03
N ILE A 164 11.46 0.54 -11.27
CA ILE A 164 12.41 0.10 -10.23
C ILE A 164 11.64 -0.68 -9.14
N LEU A 165 10.49 -0.17 -8.68
CA LEU A 165 9.68 -0.86 -7.68
C LEU A 165 9.15 -2.21 -8.20
N ILE A 166 8.69 -2.29 -9.44
CA ILE A 166 8.29 -3.57 -10.05
C ILE A 166 9.45 -4.55 -10.05
N GLY A 167 10.64 -4.12 -10.49
CA GLY A 167 11.86 -4.92 -10.45
C GLY A 167 12.21 -5.38 -9.02
N TYR A 168 12.10 -4.48 -8.06
CA TYR A 168 12.32 -4.77 -6.64
C TYR A 168 11.36 -5.86 -6.14
N TYR A 169 10.05 -5.75 -6.41
CA TYR A 169 9.08 -6.78 -6.02
C TYR A 169 9.40 -8.14 -6.67
N ILE A 170 9.77 -8.16 -7.96
CA ILE A 170 10.19 -9.41 -8.65
C ILE A 170 11.38 -10.05 -7.93
N VAL A 171 12.39 -9.26 -7.55
CA VAL A 171 13.54 -9.76 -6.79
C VAL A 171 13.10 -10.34 -5.44
N ARG A 172 12.24 -9.64 -4.71
CA ARG A 172 11.72 -10.10 -3.41
C ARG A 172 10.96 -11.42 -3.53
N PHE A 173 10.12 -11.58 -4.56
CA PHE A 173 9.43 -12.86 -4.84
C PHE A 173 10.40 -13.99 -5.11
N LYS A 174 11.44 -13.76 -5.94
CA LYS A 174 12.46 -14.78 -6.24
C LYS A 174 13.24 -15.18 -4.98
N MET A 175 13.59 -14.21 -4.13
CA MET A 175 14.28 -14.48 -2.86
C MET A 175 13.41 -15.33 -1.93
N GLN A 176 12.13 -14.97 -1.74
CA GLN A 176 11.19 -15.74 -0.92
C GLN A 176 11.05 -17.18 -1.41
N ALA A 177 10.86 -17.36 -2.72
CA ALA A 177 10.73 -18.68 -3.34
C ALA A 177 11.99 -19.53 -3.13
N ALA A 178 13.19 -18.97 -3.29
CA ALA A 178 14.47 -19.65 -3.07
C ALA A 178 14.63 -20.10 -1.61
N ILE A 179 14.33 -19.20 -0.65
CA ILE A 179 14.41 -19.50 0.79
C ILE A 179 13.41 -20.59 1.18
N ARG A 180 12.17 -20.49 0.67
CA ARG A 180 11.14 -21.51 0.90
C ARG A 180 11.57 -22.88 0.37
N LYS A 181 12.16 -22.93 -0.83
CA LYS A 181 12.69 -24.18 -1.41
C LYS A 181 13.80 -24.78 -0.54
N GLN A 182 14.76 -23.98 -0.09
CA GLN A 182 15.84 -24.45 0.80
C GLN A 182 15.29 -24.95 2.14
N ALA A 183 14.29 -24.28 2.72
CA ALA A 183 13.67 -24.71 3.97
C ALA A 183 12.96 -26.06 3.79
N LEU A 184 12.20 -26.24 2.71
CA LEU A 184 11.51 -27.50 2.40
C LEU A 184 12.50 -28.65 2.22
N GLN A 185 13.59 -28.46 1.48
CA GLN A 185 14.62 -29.49 1.28
C GLN A 185 15.25 -29.98 2.59
N LYS A 186 15.42 -29.09 3.57
CA LYS A 186 15.93 -29.46 4.90
C LYS A 186 14.93 -30.27 5.74
N ILE A 187 13.63 -30.07 5.49
CA ILE A 187 12.54 -30.70 6.26
C ILE A 187 12.15 -32.06 5.66
N GLU A 188 12.25 -32.25 4.35
CA GLU A 188 11.97 -33.55 3.68
C GLU A 188 12.73 -34.72 4.29
N GLN A 189 13.83 -34.45 4.97
CA GLN A 189 14.60 -35.47 5.72
C GLN A 189 13.92 -35.93 7.02
N SER A 190 12.82 -35.25 7.48
CA SER A 190 12.22 -35.53 8.79
C SER A 190 10.85 -36.27 8.75
N HIS A 191 10.41 -36.73 7.57
CA HIS A 191 9.18 -37.52 7.34
C HIS A 191 7.86 -36.99 7.91
N THR A 192 7.78 -35.73 8.34
CA THR A 192 6.55 -35.09 8.86
C THR A 192 5.98 -34.08 7.86
N PRO A 193 4.66 -34.08 7.57
CA PRO A 193 4.06 -33.06 6.72
C PRO A 193 4.07 -31.70 7.43
N VAL A 194 4.87 -30.76 6.96
CA VAL A 194 5.11 -29.46 7.62
C VAL A 194 4.73 -28.31 6.70
N LYS A 195 4.10 -27.27 7.27
CA LYS A 195 3.85 -26.01 6.57
C LYS A 195 5.02 -25.07 6.81
N VAL A 196 5.67 -24.62 5.74
CA VAL A 196 6.74 -23.62 5.81
C VAL A 196 6.19 -22.24 5.53
N PHE A 197 6.34 -21.32 6.49
CA PHE A 197 6.02 -19.90 6.34
C PHE A 197 7.33 -19.11 6.28
N VAL A 198 7.47 -18.26 5.25
CA VAL A 198 8.65 -17.40 5.04
C VAL A 198 8.21 -15.95 5.06
N ALA A 199 8.75 -15.17 5.97
CA ALA A 199 8.44 -13.74 6.10
C ALA A 199 9.71 -12.88 6.03
N PRO A 200 9.65 -11.71 5.37
CA PRO A 200 10.75 -10.79 5.31
C PRO A 200 11.00 -10.12 6.68
N THR A 201 12.20 -9.61 6.86
CA THR A 201 12.53 -8.68 7.94
C THR A 201 12.81 -7.28 7.36
N ILE A 202 13.08 -6.31 8.22
CA ILE A 202 13.51 -4.97 7.80
C ILE A 202 14.85 -4.99 7.04
N LYS A 203 15.69 -6.00 7.29
CA LYS A 203 16.95 -6.20 6.58
C LYS A 203 16.70 -6.94 5.27
N PHE A 204 17.15 -6.38 4.15
CA PHE A 204 16.90 -6.89 2.80
C PHE A 204 17.15 -8.40 2.63
N HIS A 205 18.28 -8.91 3.16
CA HIS A 205 18.74 -10.29 2.98
C HIS A 205 18.35 -11.24 4.13
N VAL A 206 17.68 -10.75 5.19
CA VAL A 206 17.31 -11.56 6.35
C VAL A 206 15.82 -11.89 6.31
N TRP A 207 15.51 -13.18 6.42
CA TRP A 207 14.14 -13.71 6.40
C TRP A 207 13.89 -14.56 7.64
N ARG A 208 12.66 -14.54 8.12
CA ARG A 208 12.17 -15.44 9.16
C ARG A 208 11.54 -16.66 8.50
N VAL A 209 11.89 -17.84 8.98
CA VAL A 209 11.28 -19.10 8.54
C VAL A 209 10.64 -19.74 9.77
N ALA A 210 9.33 -19.99 9.68
CA ALA A 210 8.57 -20.76 10.66
C ALA A 210 8.13 -22.09 10.02
N ILE A 211 8.22 -23.16 10.81
CA ILE A 211 7.95 -24.54 10.41
C ILE A 211 6.86 -25.08 11.32
#